data_7c89ae4b8ae747a0ac5f95a5e080734e
#
_entry.id   7c89ae4b8ae747a0ac5f95a5e080734e
#
_cell.length_a   1.000
_cell.length_b   1.000
_cell.length_c   1.000
_cell.angle_alpha   90.00
_cell.angle_beta   90.00
_cell.angle_gamma   90.00
#
_symmetry.space_group_name_H-M   'P 1'
#
loop_
_entity.id
_entity.type
_entity.pdbx_description
1 polymer ?
#
loop_
_entity_poly.entity_id
_entity_poly.type
_entity_poly.pdbx_seq_one_letter_code
_entity_poly.pdbx_strand_id
1 'polypeptide(L)'
;MRALIIVDVQNDFCEGGSLAVAGGSAVARGISSLLAAPGHGYDHVVATEDYHIDPGSHFAAEPDYAQSWPPHCVAGSHGAELHPDLDTRPIEAVFRKGQHAAAYSGFEGADDQGTPLADWLRARDIDEVDV
;
A
#
# COMPACT_ATOMS: atom_id res chain seq x y z
N MET A 1 -3.94 0.15 21.69
CA MET A 1 -4.60 -0.60 20.61
C MET A 1 -3.59 -0.89 19.52
N ARG A 2 -3.76 -1.97 18.80
CA ARG A 2 -2.81 -2.49 17.82
C ARG A 2 -3.39 -2.46 16.42
N ALA A 3 -2.62 -1.98 15.44
CA ALA A 3 -3.03 -1.94 14.04
C ALA A 3 -2.09 -2.76 13.14
N LEU A 4 -2.65 -3.32 12.07
CA LEU A 4 -1.90 -3.86 10.95
C LEU A 4 -1.87 -2.82 9.84
N ILE A 5 -0.69 -2.53 9.32
CA ILE A 5 -0.49 -1.69 8.14
C ILE A 5 -0.09 -2.59 6.98
N ILE A 6 -0.96 -2.73 5.99
CA ILE A 6 -0.72 -3.53 4.78
C ILE A 6 -0.07 -2.60 3.75
N VAL A 7 1.20 -2.86 3.42
CA VAL A 7 1.99 -1.93 2.60
C VAL A 7 1.99 -2.36 1.14
N ASP A 8 1.35 -1.55 0.29
CA ASP A 8 1.49 -1.57 -1.16
C ASP A 8 1.25 -2.95 -1.82
N VAL A 9 0.24 -3.68 -1.35
CA VAL A 9 -0.15 -4.96 -1.95
C VAL A 9 -1.02 -4.69 -3.19
N GLN A 10 -0.35 -4.21 -4.23
CA GLN A 10 -0.95 -3.73 -5.48
C GLN A 10 -0.56 -4.62 -6.65
N ASN A 11 -1.38 -4.64 -7.69
CA ASN A 11 -1.17 -5.51 -8.85
C ASN A 11 0.21 -5.31 -9.49
N ASP A 12 0.69 -4.09 -9.62
CA ASP A 12 1.99 -3.82 -10.26
C ASP A 12 3.18 -4.33 -9.46
N PHE A 13 3.04 -4.54 -8.16
CA PHE A 13 4.09 -5.12 -7.30
C PHE A 13 3.99 -6.63 -7.15
N CYS A 14 2.99 -7.25 -7.75
CA CYS A 14 2.80 -8.70 -7.72
C CYS A 14 3.09 -9.32 -9.09
N GLU A 15 3.08 -10.65 -9.20
CA GLU A 15 3.37 -11.34 -10.45
C GLU A 15 2.45 -10.84 -11.58
N GLY A 16 3.03 -10.55 -12.73
CA GLY A 16 2.34 -9.99 -13.88
C GLY A 16 2.28 -8.46 -13.90
N GLY A 17 2.68 -7.79 -12.85
CA GLY A 17 2.73 -6.33 -12.76
C GLY A 17 4.00 -5.73 -13.40
N SER A 18 3.99 -4.42 -13.59
CA SER A 18 5.10 -3.72 -14.26
C SER A 18 6.36 -3.62 -13.40
N LEU A 19 6.25 -3.76 -12.09
CA LEU A 19 7.36 -3.76 -11.14
C LEU A 19 7.21 -4.94 -10.17
N ALA A 20 7.06 -6.14 -10.72
CA ALA A 20 6.71 -7.34 -9.99
C ALA A 20 7.78 -7.78 -9.01
N VAL A 21 7.32 -8.20 -7.84
CA VAL A 21 8.12 -8.89 -6.82
C VAL A 21 7.65 -10.34 -6.75
N ALA A 22 8.57 -11.28 -6.89
CA ALA A 22 8.24 -12.70 -6.79
C ALA A 22 7.68 -13.00 -5.38
N GLY A 23 6.55 -13.69 -5.33
CA GLY A 23 5.87 -14.00 -4.08
C GLY A 23 4.84 -12.96 -3.63
N GLY A 24 4.65 -11.84 -4.37
CA GLY A 24 3.69 -10.80 -3.99
C GLY A 24 2.26 -11.32 -3.88
N SER A 25 1.82 -12.14 -4.81
CA SER A 25 0.47 -12.75 -4.75
C SER A 25 0.31 -13.69 -3.55
N ALA A 26 1.36 -14.42 -3.18
CA ALA A 26 1.35 -15.26 -1.98
C ALA A 26 1.24 -14.44 -0.70
N VAL A 27 1.87 -13.26 -0.66
CA VAL A 27 1.73 -12.31 0.45
C VAL A 27 0.29 -11.84 0.58
N ALA A 28 -0.36 -11.48 -0.53
CA ALA A 28 -1.78 -11.08 -0.54
C ALA A 28 -2.67 -12.18 0.07
N ARG A 29 -2.48 -13.42 -0.33
CA ARG A 29 -3.21 -14.58 0.23
C ARG A 29 -2.90 -14.81 1.71
N GLY A 30 -1.62 -14.67 2.09
CA GLY A 30 -1.18 -14.82 3.48
C GLY A 30 -1.81 -13.80 4.41
N ILE A 31 -1.90 -12.54 3.98
CA ILE A 31 -2.58 -11.47 4.74
C ILE A 31 -4.07 -11.78 4.88
N SER A 32 -4.71 -12.22 3.79
CA SER A 32 -6.14 -12.61 3.84
C SER A 32 -6.38 -13.73 4.84
N SER A 33 -5.51 -14.73 4.88
CA SER A 33 -5.58 -15.83 5.84
C SER A 33 -5.36 -15.36 7.28
N LEU A 34 -4.40 -14.47 7.49
CA LEU A 34 -4.13 -13.88 8.81
C LEU A 34 -5.36 -13.13 9.34
N LEU A 35 -5.98 -12.31 8.50
CA LEU A 35 -7.14 -11.50 8.91
C LEU A 35 -8.43 -12.32 9.06
N ALA A 36 -8.52 -13.49 8.40
CA ALA A 36 -9.64 -14.41 8.56
C ALA A 36 -9.53 -15.24 9.85
N ALA A 37 -8.33 -15.37 10.42
CA ALA A 37 -8.11 -16.16 11.63
C ALA A 37 -8.75 -15.48 12.85
N PRO A 38 -9.57 -16.20 13.66
CA PRO A 38 -10.09 -15.62 14.89
C PRO A 38 -8.97 -15.32 15.87
N GLY A 39 -9.06 -14.19 16.56
CA GLY A 39 -8.06 -13.81 17.56
C GLY A 39 -6.74 -13.32 16.99
N HIS A 40 -6.70 -12.78 15.75
CA HIS A 40 -5.49 -12.23 15.15
C HIS A 40 -4.89 -11.04 15.93
N GLY A 41 -5.67 -10.39 16.80
CA GLY A 41 -5.16 -9.40 17.75
C GLY A 41 -5.08 -7.97 17.22
N TYR A 42 -5.50 -7.71 15.98
CA TYR A 42 -5.54 -6.36 15.44
C TYR A 42 -6.88 -5.69 15.73
N ASP A 43 -6.81 -4.51 16.33
CA ASP A 43 -8.00 -3.66 16.59
C ASP A 43 -8.35 -2.86 15.34
N HIS A 44 -7.34 -2.51 14.52
CA HIS A 44 -7.49 -1.74 13.29
C HIS A 44 -6.64 -2.32 12.18
N VAL A 45 -7.11 -2.20 10.94
CA VAL A 45 -6.41 -2.62 9.73
C VAL A 45 -6.47 -1.49 8.71
N VAL A 46 -5.32 -1.07 8.22
CA VAL A 46 -5.20 -0.05 7.18
C VAL A 46 -4.26 -0.52 6.08
N ALA A 47 -4.33 0.12 4.93
CA ALA A 47 -3.45 -0.17 3.81
C ALA A 47 -2.80 1.10 3.27
N THR A 48 -1.67 0.94 2.61
CA THR A 48 -1.03 2.00 1.83
C THR A 48 -1.01 1.63 0.36
N GLU A 49 -0.99 2.64 -0.50
CA GLU A 49 -0.86 2.49 -1.95
C GLU A 49 0.06 3.57 -2.51
N ASP A 50 0.95 3.17 -3.43
CA ASP A 50 1.49 4.10 -4.42
C ASP A 50 0.36 4.51 -5.37
N TYR A 51 0.26 5.81 -5.64
CA TYR A 51 -0.81 6.33 -6.50
C TYR A 51 -0.28 7.47 -7.36
N HIS A 52 0.53 7.10 -8.37
CA HIS A 52 1.29 8.06 -9.14
C HIS A 52 0.42 8.73 -10.23
N ILE A 53 0.40 10.06 -10.20
CA ILE A 53 -0.21 10.89 -11.24
C ILE A 53 0.90 11.43 -12.14
N ASP A 54 1.84 12.18 -11.55
CA ASP A 54 3.03 12.68 -12.22
C ASP A 54 4.19 12.73 -11.20
N PRO A 55 4.90 11.62 -11.00
CA PRO A 55 6.00 11.57 -10.03
C PRO A 55 7.34 12.09 -10.59
N GLY A 56 7.33 12.74 -11.75
CA GLY A 56 8.53 13.31 -12.37
C GLY A 56 9.56 12.26 -12.73
N SER A 57 10.81 12.48 -12.32
CA SER A 57 11.94 11.59 -12.65
C SER A 57 11.90 10.22 -11.96
N HIS A 58 10.93 10.00 -11.08
CA HIS A 58 10.68 8.67 -10.49
C HIS A 58 10.32 7.65 -11.56
N PHE A 59 9.61 8.06 -12.62
CA PHE A 59 9.36 7.27 -13.81
C PHE A 59 10.40 7.57 -14.90
N ALA A 60 10.96 6.54 -15.50
CA ALA A 60 11.90 6.67 -16.60
C ALA A 60 11.69 5.57 -17.63
N ALA A 61 11.94 5.90 -18.93
CA ALA A 61 11.91 4.91 -20.00
C ALA A 61 13.09 3.94 -19.89
N GLU A 62 14.24 4.42 -19.37
CA GLU A 62 15.43 3.62 -19.08
C GLU A 62 15.77 3.78 -17.59
N PRO A 63 15.02 3.10 -16.70
CA PRO A 63 15.19 3.29 -15.26
C PRO A 63 16.50 2.68 -14.76
N ASP A 64 17.09 3.33 -13.73
CA ASP A 64 18.27 2.82 -13.05
C ASP A 64 17.94 1.84 -11.90
N TYR A 65 16.67 1.67 -11.56
CA TYR A 65 16.20 0.81 -10.47
C TYR A 65 16.79 1.13 -9.09
N ALA A 66 17.19 2.38 -8.90
CA ALA A 66 17.67 2.92 -7.62
C ALA A 66 16.93 4.20 -7.26
N GLN A 67 16.80 5.12 -8.21
CA GLN A 67 16.07 6.38 -8.06
C GLN A 67 14.98 6.57 -9.11
N SER A 68 14.98 5.73 -10.16
CA SER A 68 13.98 5.74 -11.22
C SER A 68 13.51 4.33 -11.53
N TRP A 69 12.26 4.22 -11.96
CA TRP A 69 11.55 2.99 -12.13
C TRP A 69 10.69 3.03 -13.41
N PRO A 70 10.32 1.88 -13.98
CA PRO A 70 9.31 1.89 -15.03
C PRO A 70 7.97 2.42 -14.46
N PRO A 71 7.09 2.97 -15.29
CA PRO A 71 5.75 3.37 -14.84
C PRO A 71 5.05 2.22 -14.10
N HIS A 72 4.59 2.51 -12.90
CA HIS A 72 3.88 1.56 -12.04
C HIS A 72 2.89 2.30 -11.16
N CYS A 73 1.86 1.62 -10.70
CA CYS A 73 0.85 2.12 -9.78
C CYS A 73 0.29 3.49 -10.23
N VAL A 74 0.04 3.61 -11.54
CA VAL A 74 -0.52 4.82 -12.13
C VAL A 74 -1.96 5.00 -11.64
N ALA A 75 -2.28 6.20 -11.16
CA ALA A 75 -3.60 6.53 -10.64
C ALA A 75 -4.71 6.14 -11.62
N GLY A 76 -5.73 5.43 -11.12
CA GLY A 76 -6.87 4.96 -11.91
C GLY A 76 -6.60 3.73 -12.78
N SER A 77 -5.37 3.19 -12.78
CA SER A 77 -5.04 1.98 -13.54
C SER A 77 -5.29 0.70 -12.73
N HIS A 78 -5.44 -0.42 -13.44
CA HIS A 78 -5.49 -1.75 -12.81
C HIS A 78 -4.23 -2.04 -11.98
N GLY A 79 -3.06 -1.60 -12.43
CA GLY A 79 -1.80 -1.78 -11.73
C GLY A 79 -1.76 -1.13 -10.34
N ALA A 80 -2.46 -0.02 -10.15
CA ALA A 80 -2.56 0.66 -8.86
C ALA A 80 -3.55 0.00 -7.90
N GLU A 81 -4.46 -0.83 -8.39
CA GLU A 81 -5.45 -1.50 -7.53
C GLU A 81 -4.80 -2.51 -6.58
N LEU A 82 -5.41 -2.66 -5.41
CA LEU A 82 -5.03 -3.73 -4.49
C LEU A 82 -5.24 -5.09 -5.14
N HIS A 83 -4.32 -6.02 -4.85
CA HIS A 83 -4.36 -7.35 -5.44
C HIS A 83 -5.69 -8.05 -5.11
N PRO A 84 -6.33 -8.74 -6.07
CA PRO A 84 -7.65 -9.37 -5.86
C PRO A 84 -7.67 -10.47 -4.81
N ASP A 85 -6.52 -11.09 -4.50
CA ASP A 85 -6.41 -12.11 -3.46
C ASP A 85 -6.27 -11.51 -2.05
N LEU A 86 -6.14 -10.19 -1.94
CA LEU A 86 -6.20 -9.48 -0.67
C LEU A 86 -7.67 -9.21 -0.32
N ASP A 87 -8.11 -9.72 0.83
CA ASP A 87 -9.44 -9.39 1.35
C ASP A 87 -9.44 -7.95 1.89
N THR A 88 -10.09 -7.05 1.18
CA THR A 88 -10.12 -5.63 1.52
C THR A 88 -11.22 -5.26 2.52
N ARG A 89 -12.12 -6.18 2.84
CA ARG A 89 -13.25 -5.90 3.77
C ARG A 89 -12.81 -5.43 5.15
N PRO A 90 -11.72 -5.96 5.76
CA PRO A 90 -11.23 -5.47 7.05
C PRO A 90 -10.54 -4.11 6.99
N ILE A 91 -10.16 -3.62 5.81
CA ILE A 91 -9.38 -2.39 5.65
C ILE A 91 -10.29 -1.19 5.89
N GLU A 92 -9.95 -0.39 6.93
CA GLU A 92 -10.75 0.75 7.36
C GLU A 92 -10.41 2.03 6.59
N ALA A 93 -9.15 2.18 6.18
CA ALA A 93 -8.68 3.33 5.44
C ALA A 93 -7.49 2.96 4.55
N VAL A 94 -7.37 3.65 3.41
CA VAL A 94 -6.26 3.49 2.48
C VAL A 94 -5.52 4.83 2.38
N PHE A 95 -4.21 4.79 2.55
CA PHE A 95 -3.34 5.97 2.53
C PHE A 95 -2.54 5.96 1.24
N ARG A 96 -2.81 6.91 0.38
CA ARG A 96 -2.19 7.05 -0.95
C ARG A 96 -1.03 8.02 -0.90
N LYS A 97 0.08 7.65 -1.55
CA LYS A 97 1.31 8.43 -1.59
C LYS A 97 1.87 8.50 -3.02
N GLY A 98 2.79 9.41 -3.23
CA GLY A 98 3.54 9.49 -4.49
C GLY A 98 2.78 10.07 -5.67
N GLN A 99 1.74 10.87 -5.45
CA GLN A 99 0.94 11.45 -6.55
C GLN A 99 1.79 12.32 -7.47
N HIS A 100 2.67 13.16 -6.92
CA HIS A 100 3.46 14.13 -7.68
C HIS A 100 4.96 14.10 -7.33
N ALA A 101 5.41 13.09 -6.61
CA ALA A 101 6.80 12.89 -6.23
C ALA A 101 7.07 11.42 -5.93
N ALA A 102 8.33 11.03 -5.83
CA ALA A 102 8.69 9.73 -5.29
C ALA A 102 8.26 9.64 -3.81
N ALA A 103 7.77 8.50 -3.39
CA ALA A 103 7.41 8.24 -2.01
C ALA A 103 7.70 6.77 -1.67
N TYR A 104 8.28 6.54 -0.49
CA TYR A 104 8.74 5.22 -0.08
C TYR A 104 8.18 4.77 1.26
N SER A 105 7.57 5.67 2.03
CA SER A 105 6.98 5.36 3.33
C SER A 105 5.48 5.60 3.33
N GLY A 106 4.72 4.67 3.91
CA GLY A 106 3.29 4.85 4.12
C GLY A 106 2.96 6.11 4.92
N PHE A 107 3.90 6.60 5.74
CA PHE A 107 3.73 7.84 6.51
C PHE A 107 3.82 9.11 5.66
N GLU A 108 4.15 9.00 4.39
CA GLU A 108 4.02 10.08 3.40
C GLU A 108 2.61 10.14 2.78
N GLY A 109 1.77 9.15 3.07
CA GLY A 109 0.42 9.02 2.54
C GLY A 109 -0.65 9.68 3.39
N ALA A 110 -1.77 9.96 2.73
CA ALA A 110 -2.98 10.46 3.36
C ALA A 110 -4.20 9.70 2.84
N ASP A 111 -5.26 9.66 3.64
CA ASP A 111 -6.52 9.05 3.22
C ASP A 111 -7.31 9.97 2.27
N ASP A 112 -8.52 9.56 1.88
CA ASP A 112 -9.39 10.30 0.95
C ASP A 112 -9.90 11.62 1.52
N GLN A 113 -9.75 11.86 2.83
CA GLN A 113 -10.09 13.12 3.50
C GLN A 113 -8.85 13.99 3.75
N GLY A 114 -7.67 13.56 3.30
CA GLY A 114 -6.42 14.29 3.48
C GLY A 114 -5.77 14.06 4.85
N THR A 115 -6.21 13.09 5.64
CA THR A 115 -5.63 12.79 6.94
C THR A 115 -4.36 11.96 6.77
N PRO A 116 -3.18 12.45 7.23
CA PRO A 116 -1.95 11.67 7.21
C PRO A 116 -2.06 10.41 8.08
N LEU A 117 -1.36 9.35 7.69
CA LEU A 117 -1.39 8.07 8.40
C LEU A 117 -1.07 8.21 9.90
N ALA A 118 -0.03 8.98 10.25
CA ALA A 118 0.34 9.17 11.65
C ALA A 118 -0.79 9.82 12.47
N ASP A 119 -1.46 10.81 11.90
CA ASP A 119 -2.56 11.50 12.57
C ASP A 119 -3.78 10.59 12.73
N TRP A 120 -4.05 9.77 11.72
CA TRP A 120 -5.14 8.78 11.76
C TRP A 120 -4.92 7.76 12.90
N LEU A 121 -3.70 7.27 13.05
CA LEU A 121 -3.32 6.33 14.11
C LEU A 121 -3.44 6.97 15.50
N ARG A 122 -2.92 8.20 15.66
CA ARG A 122 -2.98 8.92 16.94
C ARG A 122 -4.40 9.24 17.37
N ALA A 123 -5.26 9.61 16.43
CA ALA A 123 -6.66 9.92 16.73
C ALA A 123 -7.44 8.71 17.28
N ARG A 124 -6.93 7.49 17.08
CA ARG A 124 -7.53 6.23 17.55
C ARG A 124 -6.78 5.59 18.71
N ASP A 125 -5.84 6.32 19.31
CA ASP A 125 -5.02 5.82 20.43
C ASP A 125 -4.29 4.51 20.09
N ILE A 126 -3.87 4.36 18.84
CA ILE A 126 -3.08 3.21 18.40
C ILE A 126 -1.63 3.45 18.81
N ASP A 127 -1.09 2.58 19.63
CA ASP A 127 0.24 2.66 20.23
C ASP A 127 1.18 1.54 19.76
N GLU A 128 0.66 0.59 18.98
CA GLU A 128 1.42 -0.54 18.46
C GLU A 128 1.02 -0.82 17.02
N VAL A 129 1.98 -1.01 16.13
CA VAL A 129 1.74 -1.35 14.73
C VAL A 129 2.61 -2.52 14.30
N ASP A 130 2.02 -3.40 13.49
CA ASP A 130 2.73 -4.38 12.66
C ASP A 130 2.65 -3.93 11.20
N VAL A 131 3.71 -4.23 10.43
CA VAL A 131 3.84 -3.81 9.04
C VAL A 131 4.14 -5.03 8.16
#